data_ec063cdc07afc8fa738f8ad79570f45d
#
_entry.id   ec063cdc07afc8fa738f8ad79570f45d
#
_cell.length_a   1.000
_cell.length_b   1.000
_cell.length_c   1.000
_cell.angle_alpha   90.00
_cell.angle_beta   90.00
_cell.angle_gamma   90.00
#
_symmetry.space_group_name_H-M   'P 1'
#
loop_
_entity.id
_entity.type
_entity.pdbx_description
1 polymer ?
#
loop_
_entity_poly.entity_id
_entity_poly.type
_entity_poly.pdbx_seq_one_letter_code
_entity_poly.pdbx_strand_id
1 'polypeptide(L)'
;MKKIFHIFQIKKEERWLAAFIFLVLAVLNGLVICHYYDLFTPISDHYYGTFIKNFHISGFDPLTYYVLSNWETSYNVYRHPLLAFYMYIPYLINMGLMEITGLNCALFIAVAMQLFCAFYSCIFMYRIFREVIELSQWAAHIFTLFFLSIGYVLVTSIVPDHFVISMFLLILALYISGRRMKNHHPFKIWQSILYFLLTAGTSLNNGLKIFFSALFVNGKGFFRPKHLLLAVILPAALLWGFCRWEYKTFVWPKEMQKKEMRAQRKAKLQKQKQLLALHDTAHQAKDQVAKPVKKKAVRKVGHPFMSGEFMGWTDATTQRGASIVENLFGEGIQLHQDHLLEDELRHRPMIVKYRYWENYAVEAIIGILFVLGIIMGRKSKFLWLVMAYFALDMLLHIGLGFGINEVYIMTAHWIYAVPIAIAFVWKGMPSRGKGYVALLVWVLALYLLVYNGNLIFKYLA
;
A
#
# COMPACT_ATOMS: atom_id res chain seq x y z
N MET A 1 7.34 6.23 -28.86
CA MET A 1 7.16 5.03 -28.02
C MET A 1 8.48 4.37 -27.63
N LYS A 2 9.44 4.07 -28.52
CA LYS A 2 10.71 3.39 -28.16
C LYS A 2 11.50 4.01 -26.99
N LYS A 3 11.52 5.35 -26.81
CA LYS A 3 12.24 6.02 -25.71
C LYS A 3 11.62 5.86 -24.32
N ILE A 4 10.30 5.62 -24.21
CA ILE A 4 9.60 5.48 -22.93
C ILE A 4 9.86 4.10 -22.34
N PHE A 5 9.85 3.05 -23.16
CA PHE A 5 10.12 1.68 -22.71
C PHE A 5 11.58 1.44 -22.34
N HIS A 6 12.52 2.28 -22.78
CA HIS A 6 13.95 2.16 -22.46
C HIS A 6 14.23 2.27 -20.94
N ILE A 7 13.35 2.95 -20.18
CA ILE A 7 13.51 3.06 -18.72
C ILE A 7 13.32 1.71 -18.00
N PHE A 8 12.59 0.78 -18.58
CA PHE A 8 12.36 -0.57 -18.04
C PHE A 8 13.39 -1.60 -18.51
N GLN A 9 14.32 -1.23 -19.42
CA GLN A 9 15.37 -2.13 -19.86
C GLN A 9 16.36 -2.40 -18.73
N ILE A 10 16.60 -3.67 -18.41
CA ILE A 10 17.57 -4.10 -17.40
C ILE A 10 18.99 -3.90 -17.94
N LYS A 11 19.77 -3.12 -17.22
CA LYS A 11 21.17 -2.80 -17.56
C LYS A 11 22.06 -4.00 -17.27
N LYS A 12 23.23 -4.07 -17.93
CA LYS A 12 24.20 -5.16 -17.75
C LYS A 12 24.60 -5.33 -16.28
N GLU A 13 24.82 -4.24 -15.56
CA GLU A 13 25.19 -4.24 -14.13
C GLU A 13 24.06 -4.66 -13.18
N GLU A 14 22.79 -4.62 -13.64
CA GLU A 14 21.60 -4.97 -12.85
C GLU A 14 21.22 -6.46 -12.95
N ARG A 15 21.75 -7.21 -13.94
CA ARG A 15 21.22 -8.54 -14.33
C ARG A 15 21.18 -9.56 -13.22
N TRP A 16 22.26 -9.70 -12.47
CA TRP A 16 22.33 -10.67 -11.36
C TRP A 16 21.40 -10.30 -10.22
N LEU A 17 21.38 -9.02 -9.85
CA LEU A 17 20.45 -8.51 -8.85
C LEU A 17 18.98 -8.70 -9.31
N ALA A 18 18.69 -8.37 -10.57
CA ALA A 18 17.37 -8.54 -11.16
C ALA A 18 16.93 -10.02 -11.15
N ALA A 19 17.81 -10.94 -11.53
CA ALA A 19 17.53 -12.37 -11.46
C ALA A 19 17.22 -12.85 -10.04
N PHE A 20 18.01 -12.41 -9.05
CA PHE A 20 17.78 -12.74 -7.64
C PHE A 20 16.46 -12.18 -7.12
N ILE A 21 16.16 -10.87 -7.37
CA ILE A 21 14.91 -10.23 -6.97
C ILE A 21 13.73 -10.97 -7.61
N PHE A 22 13.80 -11.24 -8.92
CA PHE A 22 12.74 -11.96 -9.62
C PHE A 22 12.49 -13.34 -9.02
N LEU A 23 13.55 -14.09 -8.71
CA LEU A 23 13.43 -15.41 -8.09
C LEU A 23 12.72 -15.34 -6.73
N VAL A 24 13.15 -14.43 -5.85
CA VAL A 24 12.52 -14.26 -4.53
C VAL A 24 11.03 -13.92 -4.67
N LEU A 25 10.70 -12.94 -5.51
CA LEU A 25 9.33 -12.53 -5.74
C LEU A 25 8.49 -13.62 -6.42
N ALA A 26 9.07 -14.36 -7.37
CA ALA A 26 8.40 -15.48 -8.04
C ALA A 26 8.09 -16.63 -7.06
N VAL A 27 9.01 -16.95 -6.16
CA VAL A 27 8.77 -17.98 -5.12
C VAL A 27 7.64 -17.54 -4.20
N LEU A 28 7.66 -16.31 -3.69
CA LEU A 28 6.61 -15.80 -2.80
C LEU A 28 5.23 -15.78 -3.49
N ASN A 29 5.16 -15.30 -4.70
CA ASN A 29 3.90 -15.30 -5.47
C ASN A 29 3.47 -16.71 -5.90
N GLY A 30 4.42 -17.61 -6.13
CA GLY A 30 4.14 -19.05 -6.34
C GLY A 30 3.43 -19.68 -5.15
N LEU A 31 3.88 -19.38 -3.92
CA LEU A 31 3.21 -19.82 -2.69
C LEU A 31 1.76 -19.29 -2.60
N VAL A 32 1.54 -18.00 -2.94
CA VAL A 32 0.18 -17.44 -3.00
C VAL A 32 -0.71 -18.16 -4.01
N ILE A 33 -0.17 -18.46 -5.21
CA ILE A 33 -0.92 -19.23 -6.20
C ILE A 33 -1.27 -20.61 -5.65
N CYS A 34 -0.32 -21.33 -5.09
CA CYS A 34 -0.57 -22.66 -4.51
C CYS A 34 -1.62 -22.60 -3.40
N HIS A 35 -1.52 -21.60 -2.50
CA HIS A 35 -2.43 -21.47 -1.36
C HIS A 35 -3.89 -21.16 -1.77
N TYR A 36 -4.09 -20.35 -2.82
CA TYR A 36 -5.43 -19.87 -3.21
C TYR A 36 -5.96 -20.51 -4.50
N TYR A 37 -5.22 -21.39 -5.18
CA TYR A 37 -5.57 -21.93 -6.48
C TYR A 37 -7.00 -22.52 -6.51
N ASP A 38 -7.26 -23.51 -5.66
CA ASP A 38 -8.53 -24.23 -5.65
C ASP A 38 -9.72 -23.37 -5.21
N LEU A 39 -9.45 -22.28 -4.49
CA LEU A 39 -10.48 -21.38 -3.98
C LEU A 39 -10.83 -20.26 -4.95
N PHE A 40 -9.85 -19.78 -5.75
CA PHE A 40 -10.01 -18.53 -6.51
C PHE A 40 -10.07 -18.73 -8.03
N THR A 41 -9.73 -19.93 -8.52
CA THR A 41 -9.79 -20.23 -9.96
C THR A 41 -11.13 -20.77 -10.47
N PRO A 42 -12.04 -21.34 -9.65
CA PRO A 42 -13.35 -21.75 -10.16
C PRO A 42 -14.18 -20.56 -10.64
N ILE A 43 -14.88 -20.73 -11.76
CA ILE A 43 -15.85 -19.75 -12.25
C ILE A 43 -17.08 -19.78 -11.32
N SER A 44 -17.54 -18.61 -10.85
CA SER A 44 -18.63 -18.47 -9.88
C SER A 44 -19.40 -17.16 -10.08
N ASP A 45 -20.67 -17.16 -9.73
CA ASP A 45 -21.52 -15.94 -9.67
C ASP A 45 -21.32 -15.13 -8.38
N HIS A 46 -20.53 -15.64 -7.42
CA HIS A 46 -20.36 -15.08 -6.09
C HIS A 46 -18.91 -14.67 -5.75
N TYR A 47 -18.18 -14.16 -6.73
CA TYR A 47 -16.75 -13.77 -6.58
C TYR A 47 -16.46 -12.89 -5.37
N TYR A 48 -17.28 -11.82 -5.15
CA TYR A 48 -17.08 -10.92 -4.02
C TYR A 48 -17.07 -11.67 -2.68
N GLY A 49 -18.08 -12.52 -2.47
CA GLY A 49 -18.18 -13.31 -1.24
C GLY A 49 -17.04 -14.30 -1.09
N THR A 50 -16.61 -14.95 -2.17
CA THR A 50 -15.50 -15.91 -2.19
C THR A 50 -14.20 -15.24 -1.79
N PHE A 51 -13.84 -14.12 -2.43
CA PHE A 51 -12.56 -13.45 -2.13
C PHE A 51 -12.53 -12.82 -0.74
N ILE A 52 -13.57 -12.07 -0.33
CA ILE A 52 -13.65 -11.44 0.99
C ILE A 52 -13.69 -12.47 2.13
N LYS A 53 -14.28 -13.65 1.90
CA LYS A 53 -14.38 -14.69 2.94
C LYS A 53 -13.09 -15.47 3.14
N ASN A 54 -12.29 -15.64 2.10
CA ASN A 54 -11.14 -16.55 2.13
C ASN A 54 -9.78 -15.84 2.09
N PHE A 55 -9.72 -14.58 1.68
CA PHE A 55 -8.48 -13.81 1.73
C PHE A 55 -8.34 -13.07 3.06
N HIS A 56 -7.28 -13.31 3.79
CA HIS A 56 -7.09 -12.81 5.15
C HIS A 56 -5.65 -12.41 5.44
N ILE A 57 -5.09 -11.53 4.63
CA ILE A 57 -3.76 -11.00 4.88
C ILE A 57 -3.91 -9.56 5.43
N SER A 58 -3.77 -9.43 6.74
CA SER A 58 -3.53 -8.20 7.52
C SER A 58 -4.20 -6.92 7.00
N GLY A 59 -5.53 -6.91 6.87
CA GLY A 59 -6.28 -5.69 6.49
C GLY A 59 -6.18 -5.30 5.01
N PHE A 60 -5.44 -6.05 4.19
CA PHE A 60 -5.43 -5.85 2.75
C PHE A 60 -6.72 -6.33 2.10
N ASP A 61 -7.26 -5.52 1.22
CA ASP A 61 -8.51 -5.81 0.53
C ASP A 61 -8.28 -6.68 -0.72
N PRO A 62 -8.99 -7.82 -0.88
CA PRO A 62 -8.94 -8.63 -2.08
C PRO A 62 -9.80 -8.07 -3.24
N LEU A 63 -10.15 -6.79 -3.18
CA LEU A 63 -11.04 -6.16 -4.17
C LEU A 63 -10.49 -6.22 -5.59
N THR A 64 -9.18 -6.25 -5.76
CA THR A 64 -8.58 -6.38 -7.09
C THR A 64 -8.94 -7.72 -7.75
N TYR A 65 -8.94 -8.85 -7.02
CA TYR A 65 -9.42 -10.12 -7.57
C TYR A 65 -10.88 -10.02 -8.04
N TYR A 66 -11.73 -9.36 -7.24
CA TYR A 66 -13.12 -9.16 -7.59
C TYR A 66 -13.28 -8.31 -8.85
N VAL A 67 -12.61 -7.16 -8.91
CA VAL A 67 -12.69 -6.25 -10.06
C VAL A 67 -12.14 -6.90 -11.34
N LEU A 68 -11.14 -7.76 -11.23
CA LEU A 68 -10.61 -8.54 -12.35
C LEU A 68 -11.57 -9.65 -12.81
N SER A 69 -12.43 -10.16 -11.92
CA SER A 69 -13.39 -11.24 -12.23
C SER A 69 -14.75 -10.71 -12.67
N ASN A 70 -15.17 -9.58 -12.15
CA ASN A 70 -16.43 -8.90 -12.46
C ASN A 70 -16.25 -7.40 -12.31
N TRP A 71 -15.97 -6.71 -13.42
CA TRP A 71 -15.61 -5.31 -13.37
C TRP A 71 -16.74 -4.43 -12.85
N GLU A 72 -16.46 -3.73 -11.77
CA GLU A 72 -17.26 -2.62 -11.25
C GLU A 72 -16.40 -1.69 -10.39
N THR A 73 -16.93 -0.49 -10.12
CA THR A 73 -16.26 0.50 -9.25
C THR A 73 -16.40 0.12 -7.78
N SER A 74 -15.70 -0.92 -7.35
CA SER A 74 -15.78 -1.46 -5.99
C SER A 74 -14.84 -0.78 -5.01
N TYR A 75 -13.81 -0.08 -5.52
CA TYR A 75 -12.91 0.72 -4.69
C TYR A 75 -13.61 2.00 -4.21
N ASN A 76 -13.11 2.59 -3.12
CA ASN A 76 -13.58 3.91 -2.70
C ASN A 76 -13.14 4.96 -3.72
N VAL A 77 -14.09 5.54 -4.46
CA VAL A 77 -13.85 6.45 -5.59
C VAL A 77 -13.12 7.74 -5.20
N TYR A 78 -13.27 8.20 -3.95
CA TYR A 78 -12.55 9.37 -3.44
C TYR A 78 -11.14 9.07 -2.95
N ARG A 79 -10.84 7.80 -2.69
CA ARG A 79 -9.49 7.36 -2.29
C ARG A 79 -8.70 6.84 -3.49
N HIS A 80 -9.35 6.18 -4.44
CA HIS A 80 -8.78 5.48 -5.59
C HIS A 80 -9.49 5.84 -6.89
N PRO A 81 -9.40 7.12 -7.33
CA PRO A 81 -10.27 7.67 -8.38
C PRO A 81 -10.26 6.95 -9.73
N LEU A 82 -9.11 6.42 -10.13
CA LEU A 82 -8.95 5.78 -11.45
C LEU A 82 -8.61 4.29 -11.35
N LEU A 83 -8.53 3.74 -10.13
CA LEU A 83 -8.02 2.38 -9.94
C LEU A 83 -8.89 1.33 -10.63
N ALA A 84 -10.21 1.45 -10.53
CA ALA A 84 -11.14 0.54 -11.21
C ALA A 84 -10.95 0.60 -12.74
N PHE A 85 -10.70 1.79 -13.29
CA PHE A 85 -10.48 1.98 -14.73
C PHE A 85 -9.12 1.46 -15.18
N TYR A 86 -8.08 1.53 -14.34
CA TYR A 86 -6.80 0.89 -14.62
C TYR A 86 -6.93 -0.64 -14.66
N MET A 87 -7.84 -1.22 -13.88
CA MET A 87 -8.13 -2.65 -13.87
C MET A 87 -9.03 -3.10 -15.02
N TYR A 88 -9.57 -2.20 -15.84
CA TYR A 88 -10.48 -2.56 -16.92
C TYR A 88 -9.81 -3.40 -18.02
N ILE A 89 -8.61 -3.04 -18.43
CA ILE A 89 -7.84 -3.83 -19.43
C ILE A 89 -7.45 -5.20 -18.86
N PRO A 90 -6.85 -5.31 -17.65
CA PRO A 90 -6.64 -6.61 -17.00
C PRO A 90 -7.91 -7.46 -16.86
N TYR A 91 -9.06 -6.84 -16.55
CA TYR A 91 -10.36 -7.51 -16.53
C TYR A 91 -10.73 -8.11 -17.91
N LEU A 92 -10.60 -7.35 -18.99
CA LEU A 92 -10.89 -7.88 -20.35
C LEU A 92 -9.98 -9.05 -20.71
N ILE A 93 -8.70 -8.99 -20.28
CA ILE A 93 -7.78 -10.13 -20.45
C ILE A 93 -8.27 -11.34 -19.66
N ASN A 94 -8.74 -11.14 -18.42
CA ASN A 94 -9.29 -12.23 -17.62
C ASN A 94 -10.52 -12.86 -18.28
N MET A 95 -11.44 -12.05 -18.79
CA MET A 95 -12.64 -12.54 -19.49
C MET A 95 -12.26 -13.44 -20.68
N GLY A 96 -11.33 -12.99 -21.53
CA GLY A 96 -10.86 -13.82 -22.65
C GLY A 96 -10.16 -15.11 -22.19
N LEU A 97 -9.38 -15.06 -21.09
CA LEU A 97 -8.74 -16.25 -20.53
C LEU A 97 -9.78 -17.21 -19.92
N MET A 98 -10.82 -16.69 -19.26
CA MET A 98 -11.91 -17.50 -18.70
C MET A 98 -12.66 -18.28 -19.81
N GLU A 99 -12.90 -17.65 -20.96
CA GLU A 99 -13.54 -18.31 -22.11
C GLU A 99 -12.66 -19.44 -22.69
N ILE A 100 -11.33 -19.24 -22.72
CA ILE A 100 -10.39 -20.21 -23.30
C ILE A 100 -10.09 -21.35 -22.35
N THR A 101 -9.88 -21.03 -21.05
CA THR A 101 -9.34 -22.00 -20.06
C THR A 101 -10.42 -22.66 -19.20
N GLY A 102 -11.61 -22.07 -19.13
CA GLY A 102 -12.65 -22.48 -18.16
C GLY A 102 -12.30 -22.14 -16.70
N LEU A 103 -11.27 -21.30 -16.46
CA LEU A 103 -10.81 -20.90 -15.13
C LEU A 103 -10.84 -19.38 -14.96
N ASN A 104 -11.15 -18.89 -13.76
CA ASN A 104 -10.95 -17.51 -13.42
C ASN A 104 -9.45 -17.23 -13.21
N CYS A 105 -8.85 -16.51 -14.15
CA CYS A 105 -7.42 -16.20 -14.13
C CYS A 105 -7.07 -14.92 -13.34
N ALA A 106 -8.01 -14.33 -12.58
CA ALA A 106 -7.77 -13.11 -11.80
C ALA A 106 -6.57 -13.23 -10.83
N LEU A 107 -6.38 -14.41 -10.21
CA LEU A 107 -5.23 -14.71 -9.35
C LEU A 107 -3.90 -14.54 -10.09
N PHE A 108 -3.77 -15.11 -11.27
CA PHE A 108 -2.53 -15.05 -12.08
C PHE A 108 -2.26 -13.65 -12.63
N ILE A 109 -3.31 -12.94 -13.05
CA ILE A 109 -3.19 -11.56 -13.55
C ILE A 109 -2.76 -10.63 -12.43
N ALA A 110 -3.34 -10.74 -11.23
CA ALA A 110 -2.94 -9.97 -10.07
C ALA A 110 -1.48 -10.25 -9.69
N VAL A 111 -1.07 -11.53 -9.66
CA VAL A 111 0.33 -11.93 -9.43
C VAL A 111 1.27 -11.32 -10.46
N ALA A 112 0.92 -11.33 -11.75
CA ALA A 112 1.74 -10.72 -12.80
C ALA A 112 1.92 -9.20 -12.57
N MET A 113 0.85 -8.50 -12.16
CA MET A 113 0.89 -7.07 -11.84
C MET A 113 1.74 -6.78 -10.60
N GLN A 114 1.58 -7.58 -9.55
CA GLN A 114 2.33 -7.46 -8.30
C GLN A 114 3.82 -7.71 -8.55
N LEU A 115 4.14 -8.78 -9.25
CA LEU A 115 5.51 -9.14 -9.63
C LEU A 115 6.16 -8.01 -10.42
N PHE A 116 5.47 -7.46 -11.42
CA PHE A 116 5.97 -6.32 -12.21
C PHE A 116 6.24 -5.10 -11.32
N CYS A 117 5.28 -4.69 -10.50
CA CYS A 117 5.41 -3.50 -9.67
C CYS A 117 6.50 -3.65 -8.60
N ALA A 118 6.54 -4.79 -7.88
CA ALA A 118 7.53 -5.04 -6.86
C ALA A 118 8.95 -5.18 -7.44
N PHE A 119 9.10 -5.90 -8.55
CA PHE A 119 10.35 -6.05 -9.26
C PHE A 119 10.94 -4.70 -9.68
N TYR A 120 10.15 -3.88 -10.38
CA TYR A 120 10.62 -2.57 -10.82
C TYR A 120 10.77 -1.56 -9.67
N SER A 121 10.05 -1.71 -8.56
CA SER A 121 10.33 -0.96 -7.34
C SER A 121 11.77 -1.19 -6.87
N CYS A 122 12.22 -2.43 -6.81
CA CYS A 122 13.59 -2.77 -6.44
C CYS A 122 14.62 -2.27 -7.47
N ILE A 123 14.36 -2.41 -8.77
CA ILE A 123 15.24 -1.93 -9.83
C ILE A 123 15.39 -0.39 -9.78
N PHE A 124 14.30 0.34 -9.57
CA PHE A 124 14.39 1.80 -9.44
C PHE A 124 15.03 2.23 -8.11
N MET A 125 14.87 1.46 -7.03
CA MET A 125 15.65 1.69 -5.79
C MET A 125 17.15 1.51 -6.05
N TYR A 126 17.58 0.44 -6.74
CA TYR A 126 18.95 0.27 -7.17
C TYR A 126 19.46 1.49 -7.97
N ARG A 127 18.69 1.95 -8.94
CA ARG A 127 19.04 3.12 -9.76
C ARG A 127 19.09 4.42 -8.95
N ILE A 128 18.21 4.59 -7.95
CA ILE A 128 18.31 5.71 -7.01
C ILE A 128 19.64 5.67 -6.29
N PHE A 129 20.04 4.51 -5.74
CA PHE A 129 21.31 4.37 -5.04
C PHE A 129 22.50 4.60 -5.98
N ARG A 130 22.44 4.01 -7.17
CA ARG A 130 23.55 4.01 -8.12
C ARG A 130 23.71 5.31 -8.90
N GLU A 131 22.62 5.89 -9.38
CA GLU A 131 22.66 7.00 -10.33
C GLU A 131 22.32 8.36 -9.71
N VAL A 132 21.51 8.38 -8.65
CA VAL A 132 21.09 9.62 -7.98
C VAL A 132 21.96 9.89 -6.75
N ILE A 133 22.11 8.92 -5.86
CA ILE A 133 22.95 9.05 -4.65
C ILE A 133 24.44 8.78 -4.96
N GLU A 134 24.72 8.03 -6.02
CA GLU A 134 26.09 7.73 -6.51
C GLU A 134 26.86 6.77 -5.59
N LEU A 135 26.20 5.74 -5.10
CA LEU A 135 26.88 4.66 -4.40
C LEU A 135 27.72 3.82 -5.38
N SER A 136 28.71 3.09 -4.87
CA SER A 136 29.36 2.04 -5.65
C SER A 136 28.36 0.94 -6.03
N GLN A 137 28.65 0.18 -7.08
CA GLN A 137 27.76 -0.87 -7.57
C GLN A 137 27.42 -1.89 -6.47
N TRP A 138 28.42 -2.39 -5.74
CA TRP A 138 28.21 -3.36 -4.67
C TRP A 138 27.40 -2.79 -3.51
N ALA A 139 27.63 -1.53 -3.12
CA ALA A 139 26.82 -0.88 -2.10
C ALA A 139 25.36 -0.71 -2.55
N ALA A 140 25.13 -0.29 -3.81
CA ALA A 140 23.80 -0.18 -4.37
C ALA A 140 23.05 -1.54 -4.36
N HIS A 141 23.74 -2.65 -4.63
CA HIS A 141 23.18 -4.00 -4.50
C HIS A 141 22.74 -4.28 -3.06
N ILE A 142 23.62 -4.04 -2.07
CA ILE A 142 23.33 -4.29 -0.64
C ILE A 142 22.11 -3.47 -0.17
N PHE A 143 22.07 -2.19 -0.49
CA PHE A 143 20.94 -1.32 -0.10
C PHE A 143 19.64 -1.71 -0.79
N THR A 144 19.69 -2.25 -2.01
CA THR A 144 18.51 -2.76 -2.70
C THR A 144 18.02 -4.06 -2.06
N LEU A 145 18.93 -4.95 -1.68
CA LEU A 145 18.57 -6.17 -0.94
C LEU A 145 18.00 -5.84 0.44
N PHE A 146 18.53 -4.82 1.11
CA PHE A 146 17.95 -4.32 2.36
C PHE A 146 16.51 -3.80 2.15
N PHE A 147 16.25 -3.04 1.08
CA PHE A 147 14.88 -2.64 0.74
C PHE A 147 13.97 -3.84 0.50
N LEU A 148 14.40 -4.82 -0.30
CA LEU A 148 13.62 -6.03 -0.60
C LEU A 148 13.32 -6.84 0.66
N SER A 149 14.24 -6.91 1.63
CA SER A 149 14.12 -7.73 2.85
C SER A 149 13.15 -7.17 3.90
N ILE A 150 12.72 -5.93 3.76
CA ILE A 150 11.76 -5.28 4.66
C ILE A 150 10.42 -6.04 4.61
N GLY A 151 9.87 -6.39 5.77
CA GLY A 151 8.67 -7.23 5.89
C GLY A 151 7.50 -6.74 5.05
N TYR A 152 7.20 -5.45 5.14
CA TYR A 152 6.14 -4.86 4.35
C TYR A 152 6.37 -4.95 2.83
N VAL A 153 7.61 -4.78 2.36
CA VAL A 153 7.92 -4.87 0.92
C VAL A 153 7.65 -6.29 0.40
N LEU A 154 7.99 -7.32 1.18
CA LEU A 154 7.68 -8.70 0.84
C LEU A 154 6.16 -8.94 0.84
N VAL A 155 5.44 -8.50 1.89
CA VAL A 155 3.99 -8.72 1.98
C VAL A 155 3.24 -7.96 0.90
N THR A 156 3.55 -6.67 0.64
CA THR A 156 2.83 -5.91 -0.40
C THR A 156 3.07 -6.47 -1.80
N SER A 157 4.15 -7.25 -1.99
CA SER A 157 4.44 -7.92 -3.28
C SER A 157 3.58 -9.15 -3.55
N ILE A 158 2.81 -9.61 -2.57
CA ILE A 158 1.98 -10.83 -2.65
C ILE A 158 0.50 -10.59 -2.37
N VAL A 159 0.09 -9.34 -2.13
CA VAL A 159 -1.31 -9.00 -1.85
C VAL A 159 -1.95 -8.24 -3.01
N PRO A 160 -3.21 -8.55 -3.40
CA PRO A 160 -3.87 -7.97 -4.58
C PRO A 160 -4.44 -6.58 -4.27
N ASP A 161 -3.63 -5.68 -3.76
CA ASP A 161 -4.04 -4.35 -3.38
C ASP A 161 -3.27 -3.28 -4.15
N HIS A 162 -3.77 -2.05 -4.14
CA HIS A 162 -3.18 -0.89 -4.82
C HIS A 162 -1.82 -0.46 -4.25
N PHE A 163 -1.44 -0.95 -3.07
CA PHE A 163 -0.24 -0.49 -2.35
C PHE A 163 1.06 -0.78 -3.12
N VAL A 164 1.21 -1.96 -3.72
CA VAL A 164 2.40 -2.27 -4.53
C VAL A 164 2.50 -1.35 -5.75
N ILE A 165 1.35 -1.01 -6.36
CA ILE A 165 1.28 -0.08 -7.50
C ILE A 165 1.68 1.31 -7.04
N SER A 166 1.16 1.77 -5.89
CA SER A 166 1.52 3.05 -5.28
C SER A 166 3.02 3.14 -4.98
N MET A 167 3.60 2.11 -4.36
CA MET A 167 5.02 2.02 -4.06
C MET A 167 5.88 2.14 -5.33
N PHE A 168 5.54 1.37 -6.35
CA PHE A 168 6.21 1.42 -7.65
C PHE A 168 6.17 2.82 -8.28
N LEU A 169 4.99 3.44 -8.36
CA LEU A 169 4.81 4.76 -8.96
C LEU A 169 5.55 5.86 -8.20
N LEU A 170 5.57 5.80 -6.87
CA LEU A 170 6.28 6.76 -6.03
C LEU A 170 7.80 6.63 -6.15
N ILE A 171 8.33 5.40 -6.15
CA ILE A 171 9.76 5.16 -6.34
C ILE A 171 10.20 5.57 -7.75
N LEU A 172 9.40 5.25 -8.78
CA LEU A 172 9.63 5.71 -10.15
C LEU A 172 9.66 7.24 -10.23
N ALA A 173 8.70 7.92 -9.59
CA ALA A 173 8.64 9.38 -9.55
C ALA A 173 9.88 9.98 -8.85
N LEU A 174 10.34 9.39 -7.74
CA LEU A 174 11.56 9.79 -7.05
C LEU A 174 12.81 9.58 -7.91
N TYR A 175 12.93 8.42 -8.58
CA TYR A 175 14.05 8.16 -9.50
C TYR A 175 14.12 9.21 -10.60
N ILE A 176 13.00 9.47 -11.29
CA ILE A 176 12.93 10.45 -12.36
C ILE A 176 13.23 11.85 -11.82
N SER A 177 12.67 12.21 -10.66
CA SER A 177 12.91 13.51 -10.02
C SER A 177 14.39 13.70 -9.66
N GLY A 178 15.01 12.67 -9.06
CA GLY A 178 16.43 12.68 -8.72
C GLY A 178 17.34 12.87 -9.95
N ARG A 179 17.06 12.12 -11.03
CA ARG A 179 17.77 12.25 -12.31
C ARG A 179 17.60 13.64 -12.92
N ARG A 180 16.39 14.22 -12.86
CA ARG A 180 16.13 15.54 -13.38
C ARG A 180 16.80 16.65 -12.57
N MET A 181 16.80 16.55 -11.24
CA MET A 181 17.51 17.48 -10.37
C MET A 181 19.02 17.46 -10.66
N LYS A 182 19.59 16.25 -10.82
CA LYS A 182 21.02 16.09 -11.14
C LYS A 182 21.40 16.68 -12.50
N ASN A 183 20.54 16.49 -13.49
CA ASN A 183 20.78 16.97 -14.86
C ASN A 183 20.24 18.38 -15.13
N HIS A 184 19.70 19.07 -14.11
CA HIS A 184 19.09 20.39 -14.22
C HIS A 184 17.97 20.49 -15.28
N HIS A 185 17.22 19.39 -15.50
CA HIS A 185 16.13 19.35 -16.47
C HIS A 185 14.76 19.49 -15.78
N PRO A 186 13.99 20.56 -16.03
CA PRO A 186 12.68 20.75 -15.40
C PRO A 186 11.65 19.72 -15.90
N PHE A 187 10.63 19.45 -15.10
CA PHE A 187 9.44 18.75 -15.56
C PHE A 187 8.66 19.61 -16.55
N LYS A 188 8.29 19.00 -17.67
CA LYS A 188 7.30 19.58 -18.58
C LYS A 188 5.91 19.43 -17.96
N ILE A 189 4.99 20.34 -18.30
CA ILE A 189 3.60 20.35 -17.80
C ILE A 189 2.94 18.97 -17.98
N TRP A 190 2.97 18.41 -19.19
CA TRP A 190 2.35 17.10 -19.48
C TRP A 190 2.93 15.94 -18.63
N GLN A 191 4.20 16.01 -18.25
CA GLN A 191 4.84 15.00 -17.40
C GLN A 191 4.31 15.09 -15.96
N SER A 192 4.18 16.31 -15.44
CA SER A 192 3.58 16.52 -14.12
C SER A 192 2.13 16.02 -14.08
N ILE A 193 1.36 16.30 -15.15
CA ILE A 193 -0.02 15.82 -15.29
C ILE A 193 -0.06 14.28 -15.31
N LEU A 194 0.77 13.65 -16.15
CA LEU A 194 0.81 12.19 -16.30
C LEU A 194 1.14 11.51 -14.96
N TYR A 195 2.21 11.96 -14.28
CA TYR A 195 2.60 11.37 -12.99
C TYR A 195 1.55 11.63 -11.92
N PHE A 196 0.94 12.80 -11.91
CA PHE A 196 -0.17 13.12 -11.01
C PHE A 196 -1.35 12.17 -11.24
N LEU A 197 -1.81 12.01 -12.48
CA LEU A 197 -2.95 11.12 -12.78
C LEU A 197 -2.64 9.68 -12.41
N LEU A 198 -1.47 9.15 -12.74
CA LEU A 198 -1.09 7.78 -12.39
C LEU A 198 -1.07 7.57 -10.87
N THR A 199 -0.44 8.47 -10.12
CA THR A 199 -0.30 8.31 -8.67
C THR A 199 -1.57 8.66 -7.90
N ALA A 200 -2.19 9.81 -8.18
CA ALA A 200 -3.44 10.24 -7.55
C ALA A 200 -4.62 9.37 -7.96
N GLY A 201 -4.63 8.88 -9.20
CA GLY A 201 -5.64 7.95 -9.69
C GLY A 201 -5.59 6.59 -8.98
N THR A 202 -4.41 6.15 -8.58
CA THR A 202 -4.23 4.93 -7.77
C THR A 202 -4.54 5.20 -6.29
N SER A 203 -4.03 6.30 -5.73
CA SER A 203 -4.29 6.74 -4.36
C SER A 203 -4.18 8.26 -4.28
N LEU A 204 -5.31 8.93 -3.99
CA LEU A 204 -5.47 10.37 -4.16
C LEU A 204 -4.41 11.20 -3.40
N ASN A 205 -4.08 10.83 -2.17
CA ASN A 205 -3.10 11.51 -1.33
C ASN A 205 -1.69 11.51 -1.96
N ASN A 206 -1.35 10.49 -2.76
CA ASN A 206 -0.06 10.39 -3.43
C ASN A 206 0.13 11.45 -4.52
N GLY A 207 -0.95 12.06 -5.03
CA GLY A 207 -0.89 13.17 -5.96
C GLY A 207 -0.13 14.38 -5.42
N LEU A 208 -0.24 14.68 -4.11
CA LEU A 208 0.51 15.76 -3.46
C LEU A 208 2.02 15.55 -3.54
N LYS A 209 2.48 14.30 -3.47
CA LYS A 209 3.90 13.95 -3.60
C LYS A 209 4.46 14.30 -4.97
N ILE A 210 3.65 14.17 -6.01
CA ILE A 210 4.04 14.59 -7.36
C ILE A 210 4.18 16.11 -7.46
N PHE A 211 3.35 16.87 -6.76
CA PHE A 211 3.52 18.32 -6.68
C PHE A 211 4.80 18.70 -5.94
N PHE A 212 5.18 17.96 -4.87
CA PHE A 212 6.50 18.12 -4.25
C PHE A 212 7.62 17.79 -5.23
N SER A 213 7.52 16.69 -6.00
CA SER A 213 8.48 16.39 -7.06
C SER A 213 8.63 17.54 -8.06
N ALA A 214 7.51 18.08 -8.54
CA ALA A 214 7.53 19.21 -9.47
C ALA A 214 8.13 20.47 -8.83
N LEU A 215 7.80 20.76 -7.56
CA LEU A 215 8.36 21.89 -6.81
C LEU A 215 9.88 21.75 -6.64
N PHE A 216 10.35 20.59 -6.21
CA PHE A 216 11.78 20.37 -5.98
C PHE A 216 12.59 20.34 -7.29
N VAL A 217 12.03 19.82 -8.38
CA VAL A 217 12.70 19.79 -9.69
C VAL A 217 12.69 21.16 -10.37
N ASN A 218 11.54 21.84 -10.41
CA ASN A 218 11.38 23.09 -11.15
C ASN A 218 11.76 24.33 -10.32
N GLY A 219 11.88 24.21 -8.98
CA GLY A 219 12.17 25.34 -8.10
C GLY A 219 11.17 26.48 -8.28
N LYS A 220 11.64 27.72 -8.46
CA LYS A 220 10.79 28.90 -8.68
C LYS A 220 9.89 28.77 -9.93
N GLY A 221 10.29 27.93 -10.91
CA GLY A 221 9.49 27.67 -12.11
C GLY A 221 8.16 26.95 -11.83
N PHE A 222 8.03 26.27 -10.69
CA PHE A 222 6.78 25.66 -10.23
C PHE A 222 5.68 26.70 -10.01
N PHE A 223 6.03 27.86 -9.46
CA PHE A 223 5.08 28.94 -9.15
C PHE A 223 4.68 29.82 -10.34
N ARG A 224 5.19 29.54 -11.56
CA ARG A 224 4.73 30.25 -12.75
C ARG A 224 3.22 29.99 -12.96
N PRO A 225 2.39 31.01 -13.23
CA PRO A 225 0.93 30.87 -13.33
C PRO A 225 0.50 29.78 -14.31
N LYS A 226 1.16 29.68 -15.46
CA LYS A 226 0.90 28.63 -16.45
C LYS A 226 1.15 27.22 -15.88
N HIS A 227 2.21 27.01 -15.10
CA HIS A 227 2.51 25.69 -14.50
C HIS A 227 1.52 25.36 -13.38
N LEU A 228 1.24 26.31 -12.47
CA LEU A 228 0.26 26.10 -11.38
C LEU A 228 -1.13 25.80 -11.95
N LEU A 229 -1.58 26.57 -12.92
CA LEU A 229 -2.92 26.38 -13.48
C LEU A 229 -3.02 25.03 -14.21
N LEU A 230 -2.09 24.73 -15.13
CA LEU A 230 -2.21 23.58 -16.03
C LEU A 230 -1.68 22.26 -15.44
N ALA A 231 -0.67 22.30 -14.55
CA ALA A 231 -0.06 21.09 -14.02
C ALA A 231 -0.49 20.72 -12.58
N VAL A 232 -1.16 21.65 -11.88
CA VAL A 232 -1.62 21.44 -10.49
C VAL A 232 -3.13 21.58 -10.39
N ILE A 233 -3.66 22.80 -10.61
CA ILE A 233 -5.07 23.11 -10.36
C ILE A 233 -6.00 22.36 -11.32
N LEU A 234 -5.76 22.47 -12.62
CA LEU A 234 -6.62 21.84 -13.63
C LEU A 234 -6.70 20.32 -13.51
N PRO A 235 -5.59 19.56 -13.44
CA PRO A 235 -5.70 18.11 -13.30
C PRO A 235 -6.30 17.69 -11.96
N ALA A 236 -6.07 18.42 -10.86
CA ALA A 236 -6.72 18.14 -9.58
C ALA A 236 -8.23 18.39 -9.64
N ALA A 237 -8.66 19.50 -10.25
CA ALA A 237 -10.08 19.82 -10.42
C ALA A 237 -10.80 18.80 -11.34
N LEU A 238 -10.14 18.41 -12.45
CA LEU A 238 -10.68 17.40 -13.37
C LEU A 238 -10.81 16.03 -12.68
N LEU A 239 -9.79 15.60 -11.93
CA LEU A 239 -9.83 14.36 -11.19
C LEU A 239 -10.94 14.38 -10.13
N TRP A 240 -11.11 15.48 -9.41
CA TRP A 240 -12.21 15.65 -8.44
C TRP A 240 -13.57 15.60 -9.11
N GLY A 241 -13.75 16.30 -10.25
CA GLY A 241 -14.96 16.25 -11.05
C GLY A 241 -15.28 14.82 -11.52
N PHE A 242 -14.23 14.07 -11.92
CA PHE A 242 -14.34 12.67 -12.29
C PHE A 242 -14.79 11.80 -11.10
N CYS A 243 -14.22 11.96 -9.91
CA CYS A 243 -14.68 11.27 -8.69
C CYS A 243 -16.17 11.50 -8.41
N ARG A 244 -16.63 12.75 -8.56
CA ARG A 244 -18.05 13.10 -8.36
C ARG A 244 -18.94 12.45 -9.39
N TRP A 245 -18.51 12.42 -10.65
CA TRP A 245 -19.22 11.74 -11.74
C TRP A 245 -19.29 10.23 -11.48
N GLU A 246 -18.16 9.61 -11.19
CA GLU A 246 -18.05 8.17 -10.89
C GLU A 246 -18.95 7.78 -9.72
N TYR A 247 -18.90 8.53 -8.61
CA TYR A 247 -19.76 8.30 -7.44
C TYR A 247 -21.22 8.35 -7.80
N LYS A 248 -21.67 9.42 -8.50
CA LYS A 248 -23.08 9.57 -8.90
C LYS A 248 -23.54 8.48 -9.85
N THR A 249 -22.69 8.04 -10.75
CA THR A 249 -23.07 7.09 -11.82
C THR A 249 -23.06 5.65 -11.34
N PHE A 250 -22.04 5.23 -10.58
CA PHE A 250 -21.82 3.82 -10.25
C PHE A 250 -22.06 3.48 -8.78
N VAL A 251 -21.81 4.39 -7.85
CA VAL A 251 -21.85 4.11 -6.40
C VAL A 251 -23.18 4.50 -5.79
N TRP A 252 -23.62 5.73 -6.02
CA TRP A 252 -24.86 6.27 -5.44
C TRP A 252 -26.10 5.41 -5.68
N PRO A 253 -26.38 4.91 -6.90
CA PRO A 253 -27.57 4.07 -7.14
C PRO A 253 -27.53 2.80 -6.30
N LYS A 254 -26.36 2.14 -6.20
CA LYS A 254 -26.18 0.93 -5.40
C LYS A 254 -26.35 1.19 -3.89
N GLU A 255 -25.87 2.32 -3.40
CA GLU A 255 -26.03 2.73 -1.99
C GLU A 255 -27.52 2.99 -1.67
N MET A 256 -28.22 3.68 -2.54
CA MET A 256 -29.65 3.94 -2.37
C MET A 256 -30.44 2.63 -2.35
N GLN A 257 -30.20 1.72 -3.29
CA GLN A 257 -30.84 0.40 -3.31
C GLN A 257 -30.56 -0.41 -2.03
N LYS A 258 -29.29 -0.42 -1.56
CA LYS A 258 -28.92 -1.07 -0.29
C LYS A 258 -29.64 -0.44 0.91
N LYS A 259 -29.77 0.88 0.92
CA LYS A 259 -30.48 1.62 1.99
C LYS A 259 -31.99 1.27 2.01
N GLU A 260 -32.60 1.22 0.85
CA GLU A 260 -34.03 0.82 0.71
C GLU A 260 -34.23 -0.62 1.15
N MET A 261 -33.41 -1.57 0.70
CA MET A 261 -33.47 -2.96 1.13
C MET A 261 -33.31 -3.13 2.65
N ARG A 262 -32.39 -2.37 3.25
CA ARG A 262 -32.20 -2.35 4.72
C ARG A 262 -33.43 -1.79 5.44
N ALA A 263 -34.02 -0.73 4.92
CA ALA A 263 -35.26 -0.15 5.47
C ALA A 263 -36.44 -1.13 5.40
N GLN A 264 -36.63 -1.78 4.24
CA GLN A 264 -37.65 -2.81 4.06
C GLN A 264 -37.46 -4.01 4.99
N ARG A 265 -36.18 -4.50 5.12
CA ARG A 265 -35.85 -5.59 6.03
C ARG A 265 -36.12 -5.21 7.49
N LYS A 266 -35.77 -3.98 7.90
CA LYS A 266 -36.06 -3.47 9.25
C LYS A 266 -37.56 -3.37 9.50
N ALA A 267 -38.34 -2.88 8.54
CA ALA A 267 -39.81 -2.82 8.63
C ALA A 267 -40.45 -4.21 8.72
N LYS A 268 -39.98 -5.19 7.90
CA LYS A 268 -40.44 -6.59 8.00
C LYS A 268 -40.15 -7.20 9.38
N LEU A 269 -38.93 -6.99 9.91
CA LEU A 269 -38.56 -7.48 11.24
C LEU A 269 -39.37 -6.84 12.36
N GLN A 270 -39.72 -5.54 12.24
CA GLN A 270 -40.59 -4.87 13.20
C GLN A 270 -42.03 -5.41 13.16
N LYS A 271 -42.61 -5.60 11.95
CA LYS A 271 -43.91 -6.23 11.80
C LYS A 271 -43.96 -7.65 12.36
N GLN A 272 -42.92 -8.44 12.10
CA GLN A 272 -42.82 -9.82 12.63
C GLN A 272 -42.71 -9.83 14.15
N LYS A 273 -41.95 -8.91 14.76
CA LYS A 273 -41.90 -8.75 16.22
C LYS A 273 -43.21 -8.31 16.81
N GLN A 274 -43.96 -7.42 16.15
CA GLN A 274 -45.30 -7.00 16.58
C GLN A 274 -46.29 -8.15 16.52
N LEU A 275 -46.28 -8.97 15.45
CA LEU A 275 -47.11 -10.15 15.32
C LEU A 275 -46.81 -11.20 16.39
N LEU A 276 -45.52 -11.45 16.67
CA LEU A 276 -45.09 -12.36 17.74
C LEU A 276 -45.53 -11.84 19.12
N ALA A 277 -45.38 -10.54 19.39
CA ALA A 277 -45.84 -9.93 20.64
C ALA A 277 -47.35 -9.99 20.81
N LEU A 278 -48.16 -9.92 19.72
CA LEU A 278 -49.59 -10.12 19.75
C LEU A 278 -49.98 -11.60 19.97
N HIS A 279 -49.19 -12.55 19.47
CA HIS A 279 -49.37 -13.99 19.72
C HIS A 279 -48.95 -14.38 21.15
N ASP A 280 -47.84 -13.78 21.70
CA ASP A 280 -47.39 -14.06 23.07
C ASP A 280 -48.34 -13.50 24.13
N THR A 281 -49.09 -12.45 23.84
CA THR A 281 -50.18 -11.99 24.72
C THR A 281 -51.40 -12.96 24.76
N ALA A 282 -51.50 -13.90 23.81
CA ALA A 282 -52.51 -14.95 23.82
C ALA A 282 -52.07 -16.25 24.55
N HIS A 283 -50.80 -16.39 24.87
CA HIS A 283 -50.23 -17.56 25.57
C HIS A 283 -49.27 -17.14 26.70
N GLN A 284 -49.77 -16.43 27.70
CA GLN A 284 -49.05 -16.28 28.97
C GLN A 284 -49.33 -17.50 29.86
N ALA A 285 -48.48 -18.50 29.76
CA ALA A 285 -48.12 -19.37 30.88
C ALA A 285 -46.89 -20.20 30.54
N LYS A 286 -45.85 -19.98 31.31
CA LYS A 286 -44.61 -20.75 31.51
C LYS A 286 -43.37 -20.27 30.78
N ASP A 287 -42.54 -19.57 31.60
CA ASP A 287 -41.07 -19.65 31.71
C ASP A 287 -40.28 -20.22 30.54
N GLN A 288 -39.70 -19.33 29.76
CA GLN A 288 -38.30 -19.50 29.31
C GLN A 288 -37.63 -18.13 29.19
N VAL A 289 -36.81 -17.84 30.15
CA VAL A 289 -35.86 -16.72 30.10
C VAL A 289 -34.96 -16.91 28.88
N ALA A 290 -35.30 -16.22 27.78
CA ALA A 290 -34.40 -16.12 26.64
C ALA A 290 -33.12 -15.49 27.08
N LYS A 291 -32.02 -16.27 27.11
CA LYS A 291 -30.68 -15.75 27.37
C LYS A 291 -30.39 -14.59 26.39
N PRO A 292 -29.98 -13.41 26.88
CA PRO A 292 -29.68 -12.30 25.99
C PRO A 292 -28.58 -12.75 25.03
N VAL A 293 -28.86 -12.73 23.72
CA VAL A 293 -27.85 -12.92 22.70
C VAL A 293 -26.81 -11.83 22.95
N LYS A 294 -25.63 -12.23 23.45
CA LYS A 294 -24.50 -11.33 23.63
C LYS A 294 -24.26 -10.65 22.29
N LYS A 295 -24.65 -9.38 22.15
CA LYS A 295 -24.23 -8.55 21.03
C LYS A 295 -22.70 -8.64 21.01
N LYS A 296 -22.13 -9.25 19.96
CA LYS A 296 -20.68 -9.18 19.74
C LYS A 296 -20.33 -7.70 19.83
N ALA A 297 -19.48 -7.34 20.80
CA ALA A 297 -19.02 -5.98 20.96
C ALA A 297 -18.40 -5.56 19.64
N VAL A 298 -19.07 -4.69 18.90
CA VAL A 298 -18.47 -4.03 17.74
C VAL A 298 -17.32 -3.23 18.33
N ARG A 299 -16.11 -3.61 17.99
CA ARG A 299 -14.90 -2.91 18.42
C ARG A 299 -15.09 -1.43 18.04
N LYS A 300 -14.99 -0.53 18.99
CA LYS A 300 -15.02 0.91 18.73
C LYS A 300 -13.73 1.24 17.97
N VAL A 301 -13.85 1.32 16.65
CA VAL A 301 -12.88 2.04 15.81
C VAL A 301 -12.82 3.47 16.34
N GLY A 302 -11.64 4.06 16.44
CA GLY A 302 -11.41 5.34 17.10
C GLY A 302 -12.39 6.47 16.75
N HIS A 303 -12.26 7.60 17.42
CA HIS A 303 -13.16 8.74 17.22
C HIS A 303 -12.53 9.73 16.23
N PRO A 304 -13.20 10.04 15.09
CA PRO A 304 -12.70 11.01 14.13
C PRO A 304 -12.66 12.43 14.74
N PHE A 305 -11.72 13.25 14.27
CA PHE A 305 -11.65 14.66 14.65
C PHE A 305 -12.88 15.45 14.21
N MET A 306 -13.42 15.13 13.03
CA MET A 306 -14.59 15.77 12.44
C MET A 306 -15.38 14.78 11.62
N SER A 307 -16.68 15.01 11.44
CA SER A 307 -17.52 14.28 10.49
C SER A 307 -17.23 14.71 9.04
N GLY A 308 -17.37 13.81 8.09
CA GLY A 308 -17.21 14.08 6.65
C GLY A 308 -16.51 12.96 5.90
N GLU A 309 -16.52 13.04 4.57
CA GLU A 309 -16.01 11.97 3.68
C GLU A 309 -14.50 11.67 3.90
N PHE A 310 -13.70 12.69 4.22
CA PHE A 310 -12.26 12.54 4.49
C PHE A 310 -11.96 12.50 5.99
N MET A 311 -12.52 13.42 6.73
CA MET A 311 -12.22 13.57 8.15
C MET A 311 -12.81 12.46 9.01
N GLY A 312 -13.84 11.75 8.52
CA GLY A 312 -14.41 10.57 9.17
C GLY A 312 -13.45 9.36 9.27
N TRP A 313 -12.33 9.39 8.55
CA TRP A 313 -11.28 8.36 8.60
C TRP A 313 -10.12 8.71 9.54
N THR A 314 -10.15 9.90 10.13
CA THR A 314 -9.17 10.33 11.14
C THR A 314 -9.47 9.69 12.48
N ASP A 315 -8.47 9.61 13.35
CA ASP A 315 -8.62 9.08 14.71
C ASP A 315 -7.86 9.95 15.71
N ALA A 316 -8.59 10.49 16.68
CA ALA A 316 -8.05 11.30 17.77
C ALA A 316 -7.61 10.46 18.99
N THR A 317 -8.05 9.21 19.10
CA THR A 317 -8.03 8.44 20.35
C THR A 317 -6.97 7.36 20.43
N THR A 318 -6.51 6.83 19.27
CA THR A 318 -5.49 5.78 19.24
C THR A 318 -4.13 6.29 19.72
N GLN A 319 -3.44 5.50 20.54
CA GLN A 319 -2.16 5.83 21.17
C GLN A 319 -1.03 5.90 20.11
N ARG A 320 -0.53 7.13 19.83
CA ARG A 320 0.48 7.39 18.78
C ARG A 320 1.80 6.67 19.02
N GLY A 321 2.34 6.75 20.24
CA GLY A 321 3.64 6.16 20.57
C GLY A 321 3.69 4.66 20.30
N ALA A 322 2.71 3.90 20.80
CA ALA A 322 2.63 2.47 20.55
C ALA A 322 2.40 2.16 19.07
N SER A 323 1.55 2.94 18.37
CA SER A 323 1.33 2.74 16.93
C SER A 323 2.59 3.00 16.10
N ILE A 324 3.44 3.95 16.50
CA ILE A 324 4.72 4.23 15.82
C ILE A 324 5.69 3.06 16.01
N VAL A 325 5.89 2.61 17.23
CA VAL A 325 6.87 1.57 17.55
C VAL A 325 6.40 0.21 17.04
N GLU A 326 5.18 -0.19 17.37
CA GLU A 326 4.76 -1.57 17.10
C GLU A 326 4.23 -1.77 15.67
N ASN A 327 3.48 -0.81 15.12
CA ASN A 327 2.80 -1.02 13.84
C ASN A 327 3.50 -0.31 12.68
N LEU A 328 3.89 0.98 12.82
CA LEU A 328 4.45 1.75 11.71
C LEU A 328 5.87 1.31 11.37
N PHE A 329 6.81 1.44 12.32
CA PHE A 329 8.19 1.02 12.14
C PHE A 329 8.36 -0.46 12.48
N GLY A 330 7.73 -0.96 13.54
CA GLY A 330 7.83 -2.34 13.95
C GLY A 330 7.40 -3.30 12.84
N GLU A 331 6.11 -3.51 12.68
CA GLU A 331 5.58 -4.45 11.69
C GLU A 331 5.89 -4.04 10.25
N GLY A 332 6.03 -2.76 9.97
CA GLY A 332 6.48 -2.26 8.67
C GLY A 332 7.84 -2.82 8.25
N ILE A 333 8.75 -3.07 9.19
CA ILE A 333 10.11 -3.57 8.94
C ILE A 333 10.21 -5.06 9.22
N GLN A 334 9.65 -5.53 10.35
CA GLN A 334 9.70 -6.90 10.83
C GLN A 334 8.29 -7.37 11.15
N LEU A 335 7.83 -8.45 10.55
CA LEU A 335 6.51 -9.01 10.84
C LEU A 335 6.43 -9.50 12.30
N HIS A 336 5.26 -9.36 12.92
CA HIS A 336 5.03 -9.89 14.25
C HIS A 336 4.89 -11.42 14.23
N GLN A 337 5.44 -12.09 15.26
CA GLN A 337 5.32 -13.53 15.43
C GLN A 337 3.91 -13.92 15.88
N ASP A 338 3.33 -13.12 16.80
CA ASP A 338 1.98 -13.32 17.30
C ASP A 338 0.99 -12.57 16.40
N HIS A 339 -0.17 -13.15 16.16
CA HIS A 339 -1.17 -12.59 15.25
C HIS A 339 -0.62 -12.31 13.83
N LEU A 340 0.27 -13.20 13.35
CA LEU A 340 0.97 -13.06 12.08
C LEU A 340 -0.03 -12.86 10.94
N LEU A 341 0.07 -11.69 10.28
CA LEU A 341 -0.77 -11.30 9.15
C LEU A 341 -2.30 -11.42 9.40
N GLU A 342 -2.74 -11.51 10.65
CA GLU A 342 -4.16 -11.51 10.99
C GLU A 342 -4.81 -10.14 10.79
N ASP A 343 -6.10 -10.12 10.46
CA ASP A 343 -6.88 -8.91 10.26
C ASP A 343 -7.35 -8.34 11.61
N GLU A 344 -7.07 -7.05 11.85
CA GLU A 344 -7.49 -6.30 13.02
C GLU A 344 -9.02 -6.27 13.20
N LEU A 345 -9.76 -6.18 12.12
CA LEU A 345 -11.22 -6.16 12.16
C LEU A 345 -11.83 -7.50 12.63
N ARG A 346 -11.04 -8.56 12.70
CA ARG A 346 -11.51 -9.89 13.06
C ARG A 346 -11.07 -10.35 14.45
N HIS A 347 -9.79 -10.57 14.66
CA HIS A 347 -9.28 -11.20 15.90
C HIS A 347 -8.01 -10.54 16.44
N ARG A 348 -7.28 -9.80 15.64
CA ARG A 348 -6.01 -9.20 16.01
C ARG A 348 -6.20 -8.02 16.98
N PRO A 349 -5.39 -7.90 18.03
CA PRO A 349 -5.26 -6.66 18.80
C PRO A 349 -4.75 -5.51 17.92
N MET A 350 -5.20 -4.26 18.19
CA MET A 350 -4.69 -3.08 17.48
C MET A 350 -3.18 -2.92 17.62
N ILE A 351 -2.65 -3.21 18.78
CA ILE A 351 -1.22 -3.17 19.11
C ILE A 351 -0.78 -4.59 19.44
N VAL A 352 0.14 -5.10 18.64
CA VAL A 352 0.83 -6.38 18.85
C VAL A 352 2.27 -6.06 19.22
N LYS A 353 2.80 -6.67 20.27
CA LYS A 353 4.18 -6.50 20.71
C LYS A 353 5.04 -7.65 20.18
N TYR A 354 6.31 -7.38 19.93
CA TYR A 354 7.25 -8.44 19.64
C TYR A 354 7.45 -9.36 20.84
N ARG A 355 7.60 -10.66 20.56
CA ARG A 355 7.89 -11.67 21.56
C ARG A 355 9.31 -11.55 22.10
N TYR A 356 10.26 -11.11 21.27
CA TYR A 356 11.69 -11.08 21.56
C TYR A 356 12.22 -9.65 21.52
N TRP A 357 13.13 -9.33 22.44
CA TRP A 357 13.76 -8.01 22.53
C TRP A 357 14.69 -7.70 21.36
N GLU A 358 15.23 -8.71 20.67
CA GLU A 358 16.10 -8.58 19.52
C GLU A 358 15.41 -7.85 18.37
N ASN A 359 14.10 -8.02 18.24
CA ASN A 359 13.32 -7.28 17.24
C ASN A 359 13.36 -5.77 17.50
N TYR A 360 13.21 -5.35 18.75
CA TYR A 360 13.32 -3.93 19.13
C TYR A 360 14.75 -3.41 18.94
N ALA A 361 15.77 -4.23 19.18
CA ALA A 361 17.16 -3.85 18.93
C ALA A 361 17.41 -3.58 17.44
N VAL A 362 16.91 -4.45 16.56
CA VAL A 362 17.00 -4.28 15.09
C VAL A 362 16.26 -3.02 14.65
N GLU A 363 15.04 -2.79 15.15
CA GLU A 363 14.27 -1.59 14.88
C GLU A 363 15.01 -0.32 15.32
N ALA A 364 15.57 -0.33 16.54
CA ALA A 364 16.35 0.80 17.06
C ALA A 364 17.59 1.08 16.21
N ILE A 365 18.32 0.04 15.79
CA ILE A 365 19.49 0.21 14.91
C ILE A 365 19.08 0.86 13.58
N ILE A 366 18.01 0.36 12.95
CA ILE A 366 17.49 0.92 11.69
C ILE A 366 17.02 2.37 11.90
N GLY A 367 16.32 2.66 13.01
CA GLY A 367 15.87 4.01 13.36
C GLY A 367 17.04 4.98 13.59
N ILE A 368 18.09 4.55 14.30
CA ILE A 368 19.31 5.34 14.50
C ILE A 368 19.98 5.61 13.15
N LEU A 369 20.17 4.59 12.31
CA LEU A 369 20.75 4.76 10.98
C LEU A 369 19.91 5.70 10.09
N PHE A 370 18.59 5.62 10.17
CA PHE A 370 17.69 6.51 9.46
C PHE A 370 17.89 7.97 9.86
N VAL A 371 17.92 8.27 11.16
CA VAL A 371 18.15 9.62 11.68
C VAL A 371 19.56 10.13 11.31
N LEU A 372 20.58 9.29 11.49
CA LEU A 372 21.94 9.62 11.08
C LEU A 372 22.01 9.92 9.57
N GLY A 373 21.29 9.16 8.76
CA GLY A 373 21.20 9.36 7.31
C GLY A 373 20.62 10.71 6.95
N ILE A 374 19.56 11.15 7.65
CA ILE A 374 18.97 12.48 7.46
C ILE A 374 19.98 13.57 7.82
N ILE A 375 20.68 13.43 8.95
CA ILE A 375 21.66 14.40 9.41
C ILE A 375 22.84 14.51 8.42
N MET A 376 23.40 13.37 7.98
CA MET A 376 24.52 13.32 7.06
C MET A 376 24.13 13.76 5.65
N GLY A 377 22.90 13.47 5.21
CA GLY A 377 22.38 13.87 3.91
C GLY A 377 21.74 15.26 3.86
N ARG A 378 21.77 16.05 4.94
CA ARG A 378 21.07 17.35 5.07
C ARG A 378 21.31 18.36 3.96
N LYS A 379 22.43 18.27 3.27
CA LYS A 379 22.78 19.12 2.11
C LYS A 379 22.16 18.63 0.79
N SER A 380 21.58 17.44 0.76
CA SER A 380 21.03 16.84 -0.46
C SER A 380 19.59 17.31 -0.69
N LYS A 381 19.37 18.04 -1.77
CA LYS A 381 18.04 18.43 -2.22
C LYS A 381 17.15 17.23 -2.53
N PHE A 382 17.73 16.13 -3.04
CA PHE A 382 17.00 14.88 -3.28
C PHE A 382 16.51 14.23 -1.98
N LEU A 383 17.36 14.18 -0.94
CA LEU A 383 16.94 13.65 0.35
C LEU A 383 15.77 14.46 0.93
N TRP A 384 15.79 15.78 0.81
CA TRP A 384 14.68 16.62 1.28
C TRP A 384 13.38 16.39 0.52
N LEU A 385 13.44 16.05 -0.78
CA LEU A 385 12.26 15.59 -1.51
C LEU A 385 11.71 14.29 -0.93
N VAL A 386 12.58 13.33 -0.66
CA VAL A 386 12.19 12.04 -0.03
C VAL A 386 11.58 12.28 1.35
N MET A 387 12.19 13.16 2.16
CA MET A 387 11.67 13.53 3.48
C MET A 387 10.36 14.31 3.40
N ALA A 388 10.11 15.09 2.36
CA ALA A 388 8.81 15.74 2.15
C ALA A 388 7.70 14.71 1.87
N TYR A 389 7.98 13.64 1.11
CA TYR A 389 7.06 12.53 0.95
C TYR A 389 6.79 11.83 2.27
N PHE A 390 7.85 11.49 3.01
CA PHE A 390 7.76 10.85 4.32
C PHE A 390 6.97 11.71 5.32
N ALA A 391 7.27 13.02 5.39
CA ALA A 391 6.61 13.94 6.31
C ALA A 391 5.11 14.08 6.03
N LEU A 392 4.70 14.07 4.74
CA LEU A 392 3.29 14.07 4.38
C LEU A 392 2.57 12.83 4.93
N ASP A 393 3.15 11.65 4.79
CA ASP A 393 2.55 10.42 5.31
C ASP A 393 2.51 10.42 6.83
N MET A 394 3.57 10.89 7.49
CA MET A 394 3.58 11.02 8.95
C MET A 394 2.51 12.01 9.44
N LEU A 395 2.32 13.12 8.72
CA LEU A 395 1.25 14.08 9.04
C LEU A 395 -0.14 13.44 8.90
N LEU A 396 -0.37 12.68 7.83
CA LEU A 396 -1.65 12.03 7.59
C LEU A 396 -1.91 10.88 8.57
N HIS A 397 -0.97 9.96 8.71
CA HIS A 397 -1.19 8.71 9.44
C HIS A 397 -0.96 8.85 10.95
N ILE A 398 0.05 9.60 11.36
CA ILE A 398 0.34 9.82 12.79
C ILE A 398 -0.30 11.11 13.30
N GLY A 399 -0.16 12.23 12.56
CA GLY A 399 -0.73 13.51 12.96
C GLY A 399 -2.26 13.45 13.01
N LEU A 400 -2.89 13.22 11.88
CA LEU A 400 -4.36 13.14 11.77
C LEU A 400 -4.92 11.75 12.16
N GLY A 401 -4.10 10.74 12.34
CA GLY A 401 -4.54 9.38 12.66
C GLY A 401 -5.31 8.71 11.52
N PHE A 402 -5.04 9.09 10.28
CA PHE A 402 -5.72 8.53 9.12
C PHE A 402 -5.32 7.05 8.93
N GLY A 403 -6.24 6.12 9.19
CA GLY A 403 -5.98 4.69 9.16
C GLY A 403 -4.96 4.22 10.20
N ILE A 404 -4.82 4.90 11.34
CA ILE A 404 -3.80 4.62 12.36
C ILE A 404 -3.96 3.23 12.99
N ASN A 405 -5.16 2.69 13.00
CA ASN A 405 -5.43 1.34 13.51
C ASN A 405 -4.75 0.25 12.67
N GLU A 406 -4.67 0.52 11.36
CA GLU A 406 -4.04 -0.35 10.37
C GLU A 406 -2.86 0.39 9.69
N VAL A 407 -2.11 1.19 10.44
CA VAL A 407 -1.07 2.06 9.88
C VAL A 407 0.03 1.29 9.15
N TYR A 408 0.23 0.04 9.50
CA TYR A 408 1.11 -0.89 8.83
C TYR A 408 0.80 -1.00 7.33
N ILE A 409 -0.47 -1.09 6.89
CA ILE A 409 -0.82 -1.20 5.47
C ILE A 409 -0.46 0.06 4.65
N MET A 410 -0.29 1.21 5.32
CA MET A 410 0.11 2.47 4.68
C MET A 410 1.61 2.57 4.40
N THR A 411 2.39 1.57 4.81
CA THR A 411 3.87 1.58 4.75
C THR A 411 4.43 1.67 3.32
N ALA A 412 3.69 1.18 2.30
CA ALA A 412 4.05 1.32 0.88
C ALA A 412 4.35 2.76 0.45
N HIS A 413 3.70 3.72 1.11
CA HIS A 413 3.77 5.10 0.71
C HIS A 413 5.06 5.80 1.15
N TRP A 414 5.82 5.23 2.12
CA TRP A 414 6.96 5.90 2.72
C TRP A 414 8.20 5.03 2.99
N ILE A 415 8.08 3.69 3.02
CA ILE A 415 9.15 2.78 3.49
C ILE A 415 10.47 2.92 2.72
N TYR A 416 10.42 3.26 1.45
CA TYR A 416 11.61 3.52 0.61
C TYR A 416 12.46 4.67 1.15
N ALA A 417 11.90 5.57 1.97
CA ALA A 417 12.63 6.66 2.60
C ALA A 417 13.70 6.16 3.57
N VAL A 418 13.46 5.04 4.25
CA VAL A 418 14.39 4.45 5.22
C VAL A 418 15.70 4.02 4.56
N PRO A 419 15.74 3.11 3.57
CA PRO A 419 17.00 2.73 2.91
C PRO A 419 17.63 3.90 2.15
N ILE A 420 16.84 4.83 1.58
CA ILE A 420 17.38 6.02 0.93
C ILE A 420 18.13 6.91 1.93
N ALA A 421 17.57 7.17 3.10
CA ALA A 421 18.26 7.98 4.13
C ALA A 421 19.52 7.27 4.64
N ILE A 422 19.44 5.97 4.95
CA ILE A 422 20.59 5.18 5.41
C ILE A 422 21.73 5.18 4.37
N ALA A 423 21.41 5.24 3.08
CA ALA A 423 22.41 5.33 2.02
C ALA A 423 23.30 6.60 2.13
N PHE A 424 22.76 7.68 2.71
CA PHE A 424 23.56 8.89 2.98
C PHE A 424 24.53 8.71 4.15
N VAL A 425 24.29 7.78 5.08
CA VAL A 425 25.29 7.40 6.09
C VAL A 425 26.51 6.83 5.36
N TRP A 426 26.29 5.85 4.47
CA TRP A 426 27.37 5.26 3.68
C TRP A 426 28.10 6.31 2.83
N LYS A 427 27.33 7.20 2.16
CA LYS A 427 27.91 8.23 1.30
C LYS A 427 28.81 9.22 2.07
N GLY A 428 28.40 9.58 3.28
CA GLY A 428 29.12 10.54 4.12
C GLY A 428 30.31 9.96 4.91
N MET A 429 30.45 8.63 4.97
CA MET A 429 31.55 7.99 5.67
C MET A 429 32.89 8.07 4.89
N PRO A 430 34.03 8.18 5.60
CA PRO A 430 35.33 8.00 5.00
C PRO A 430 35.49 6.57 4.46
N SER A 431 36.46 6.34 3.57
CA SER A 431 36.63 5.06 2.84
C SER A 431 36.66 3.83 3.76
N ARG A 432 37.33 3.92 4.92
CA ARG A 432 37.34 2.83 5.92
C ARG A 432 35.99 2.58 6.55
N GLY A 433 35.22 3.63 6.84
CA GLY A 433 33.87 3.53 7.45
C GLY A 433 32.80 2.95 6.52
N LYS A 434 32.95 3.15 5.20
CA LYS A 434 32.00 2.64 4.20
C LYS A 434 31.83 1.12 4.25
N GLY A 435 32.93 0.38 4.48
CA GLY A 435 32.89 -1.08 4.61
C GLY A 435 32.06 -1.53 5.81
N TYR A 436 32.23 -0.88 6.96
CA TYR A 436 31.45 -1.23 8.17
C TYR A 436 29.97 -0.93 8.01
N VAL A 437 29.61 0.23 7.44
CA VAL A 437 28.19 0.55 7.19
C VAL A 437 27.56 -0.46 6.22
N ALA A 438 28.25 -0.80 5.14
CA ALA A 438 27.74 -1.77 4.19
C ALA A 438 27.63 -3.17 4.78
N LEU A 439 28.59 -3.61 5.59
CA LEU A 439 28.50 -4.89 6.32
C LEU A 439 27.31 -4.90 7.27
N LEU A 440 27.09 -3.83 8.03
CA LEU A 440 25.93 -3.72 8.93
C LEU A 440 24.61 -3.81 8.15
N VAL A 441 24.48 -3.04 7.06
CA VAL A 441 23.26 -3.06 6.22
C VAL A 441 23.06 -4.43 5.57
N TRP A 442 24.13 -5.11 5.17
CA TRP A 442 24.07 -6.45 4.61
C TRP A 442 23.60 -7.49 5.65
N VAL A 443 24.13 -7.43 6.88
CA VAL A 443 23.68 -8.29 7.99
C VAL A 443 22.21 -8.05 8.30
N LEU A 444 21.77 -6.79 8.36
CA LEU A 444 20.37 -6.44 8.54
C LEU A 444 19.49 -6.98 7.39
N ALA A 445 19.96 -6.85 6.14
CA ALA A 445 19.24 -7.38 4.99
C ALA A 445 19.06 -8.90 5.04
N LEU A 446 20.10 -9.64 5.38
CA LEU A 446 20.04 -11.09 5.53
C LEU A 446 19.12 -11.50 6.68
N TYR A 447 19.29 -10.87 7.83
CA TYR A 447 18.41 -11.12 8.98
C TYR A 447 16.95 -10.90 8.62
N LEU A 448 16.61 -9.73 8.07
CA LEU A 448 15.23 -9.39 7.70
C LEU A 448 14.67 -10.33 6.63
N LEU A 449 15.46 -10.67 5.62
CA LEU A 449 15.02 -11.57 4.55
C LEU A 449 14.68 -12.97 5.09
N VAL A 450 15.54 -13.52 5.94
CA VAL A 450 15.33 -14.83 6.56
C VAL A 450 14.17 -14.78 7.55
N TYR A 451 14.13 -13.75 8.41
CA TYR A 451 13.11 -13.60 9.44
C TYR A 451 11.71 -13.42 8.82
N ASN A 452 11.54 -12.39 7.97
CA ASN A 452 10.26 -12.09 7.35
C ASN A 452 9.84 -13.17 6.33
N GLY A 453 10.79 -13.66 5.54
CA GLY A 453 10.54 -14.73 4.56
C GLY A 453 10.07 -16.02 5.21
N ASN A 454 10.67 -16.43 6.34
CA ASN A 454 10.25 -17.61 7.09
C ASN A 454 8.84 -17.45 7.68
N LEU A 455 8.50 -16.27 8.18
CA LEU A 455 7.15 -15.99 8.69
C LEU A 455 6.10 -16.03 7.57
N ILE A 456 6.38 -15.42 6.41
CA ILE A 456 5.48 -15.47 5.25
C ILE A 456 5.32 -16.92 4.75
N PHE A 457 6.42 -17.65 4.66
CA PHE A 457 6.37 -19.07 4.27
C PHE A 457 5.48 -19.88 5.20
N LYS A 458 5.65 -19.73 6.53
CA LYS A 458 4.81 -20.41 7.53
C LYS A 458 3.34 -20.05 7.46
N TYR A 459 3.03 -18.84 6.97
CA TYR A 459 1.64 -18.38 6.83
C TYR A 459 0.96 -18.95 5.59
N LEU A 460 1.70 -19.13 4.49
CA LEU A 460 1.16 -19.57 3.19
C LEU A 460 1.28 -21.07 2.94
N ALA A 461 2.23 -21.76 3.59
CA ALA A 461 2.42 -23.21 3.47
C ALA A 461 1.46 -23.97 4.42
#